data_f7ba8eda510c76051087f6bb97d20331
#
_entry.id   f7ba8eda510c76051087f6bb97d20331
#
_cell.length_a   1.000
_cell.length_b   1.000
_cell.length_c   1.000
_cell.angle_alpha   90.00
_cell.angle_beta   90.00
_cell.angle_gamma   90.00
#
_symmetry.space_group_name_H-M   'P 1'
#
loop_
_entity.id
_entity.type
_entity.pdbx_description
1 polymer ?
#
loop_
_entity_poly.entity_id
_entity_poly.type
_entity_poly.pdbx_seq_one_letter_code
_entity_poly.pdbx_strand_id
1 'polypeptide(L)'
;MKFTEGYWLPSEKANASHAMQAYEVEQIPGGMRILATTRPIEHRGMTLNLPTITVEFVAHTPDTISMEAWHYEAYDNKVPSFDKTESVYEDVTVTISEDEAVLDTGSVQVRVQREGVFAYTFEADGKVLTGSGFRNLSYIRWDRQQSTMLPAQNYMTEKYQPYMVSELSLGVGECVYGLGERFTPFVKNGQVVDTWNEDGGTASEIGYKCVPFYMTNNGYGILVDSTDNVSFEVASEKVEYVGFSVPGERIKYYLFHGPSPKKIMNEYTALTGRPALPPAWSFGLWLSTSFTTNYDEETTTSFIEGMEKRNIPLSVFHFDCFWMHEFHWCDFEWDKKCFPDIRATLKKYHDKGLHICAWINPYIAQGTAFFKEGAANGYLLQRADGKGVWQTDNWQAGMGLVDFTNPDAVKWYTDKLRTVLDCGVDCFKTDFGERIPVDVVYHDGSDPQAMHNYYTYLYNQAVFSLLKEVKGENEAVLFARSATAGSQKFPVHWGGDCSANYPSMAETLRGGLSFAMSGFSFWSHDISGFESTA
;
A
#
# COMPACT_ATOMS: atom_id res chain seq x y z
N MET A 1 -3.12 -0.87 16.18
CA MET A 1 -2.50 -1.33 17.46
C MET A 1 -3.07 -0.52 18.60
N LYS A 2 -3.54 -1.17 19.65
CA LYS A 2 -4.16 -0.51 20.81
C LYS A 2 -3.11 -0.13 21.85
N PHE A 3 -3.16 1.11 22.29
CA PHE A 3 -2.27 1.66 23.33
C PHE A 3 -2.95 1.89 24.66
N THR A 4 -4.27 1.68 24.71
CA THR A 4 -5.08 1.85 25.92
C THR A 4 -5.80 0.55 26.30
N GLU A 5 -6.11 0.43 27.60
CA GLU A 5 -6.95 -0.61 28.16
C GLU A 5 -8.31 0.00 28.53
N GLY A 6 -9.25 -0.08 27.61
CA GLY A 6 -10.46 0.71 27.64
C GLY A 6 -10.17 2.18 27.24
N TYR A 7 -11.01 3.12 27.68
CA TYR A 7 -10.95 4.52 27.27
C TYR A 7 -9.90 5.34 28.07
N TRP A 8 -9.69 4.99 29.33
CA TRP A 8 -8.98 5.84 30.28
C TRP A 8 -7.55 5.43 30.60
N LEU A 9 -7.26 4.15 30.53
CA LEU A 9 -6.02 3.59 31.06
C LEU A 9 -5.03 3.36 29.91
N PRO A 10 -3.87 4.03 29.90
CA PRO A 10 -2.77 3.62 29.02
C PRO A 10 -2.36 2.19 29.36
N SER A 11 -2.01 1.40 28.34
CA SER A 11 -1.38 0.10 28.53
C SER A 11 -0.07 0.27 29.33
N GLU A 12 0.24 -0.68 30.21
CA GLU A 12 1.47 -0.66 31.01
C GLU A 12 2.75 -0.55 30.15
N LYS A 13 2.68 -1.01 28.88
CA LYS A 13 3.78 -0.91 27.93
C LYS A 13 3.87 0.45 27.21
N ALA A 14 2.81 1.24 27.25
CA ALA A 14 2.72 2.50 26.53
C ALA A 14 3.18 3.66 27.40
N ASN A 15 4.33 4.23 27.04
CA ASN A 15 4.80 5.49 27.63
C ASN A 15 4.48 6.63 26.65
N ALA A 16 3.34 7.27 26.85
CA ALA A 16 2.77 8.27 25.96
C ALA A 16 3.12 9.70 26.36
N SER A 17 3.52 10.49 25.39
CA SER A 17 3.69 11.95 25.46
C SER A 17 2.70 12.57 24.48
N HIS A 18 1.64 13.18 25.02
CA HIS A 18 0.58 13.78 24.22
C HIS A 18 0.87 15.24 23.93
N ALA A 19 0.49 15.74 22.76
CA ALA A 19 0.43 17.19 22.49
C ALA A 19 -0.62 17.81 23.39
N MET A 20 -0.21 18.77 24.24
CA MET A 20 -1.06 19.35 25.29
C MET A 20 -1.31 20.85 25.14
N GLN A 21 -0.41 21.58 24.49
CA GLN A 21 -0.52 23.03 24.28
C GLN A 21 0.16 23.42 22.98
N ALA A 22 -0.48 24.24 22.15
CA ALA A 22 0.15 24.93 21.02
C ALA A 22 0.98 26.10 21.56
N TYR A 23 2.26 25.85 21.90
CA TYR A 23 3.12 26.81 22.59
C TYR A 23 3.58 27.93 21.67
N GLU A 24 4.06 27.61 20.49
CA GLU A 24 4.43 28.57 19.45
C GLU A 24 3.73 28.18 18.14
N VAL A 25 3.33 29.22 17.39
CA VAL A 25 2.77 29.04 16.03
C VAL A 25 3.42 30.05 15.12
N GLU A 26 3.91 29.59 13.99
CA GLU A 26 4.49 30.43 12.95
C GLU A 26 3.90 30.11 11.59
N GLN A 27 3.84 31.13 10.72
CA GLN A 27 3.47 30.93 9.33
C GLN A 27 4.67 30.38 8.55
N ILE A 28 4.43 29.38 7.71
CA ILE A 28 5.39 28.83 6.76
C ILE A 28 4.81 28.91 5.33
N PRO A 29 5.60 28.67 4.26
CA PRO A 29 5.07 28.63 2.90
C PRO A 29 3.89 27.63 2.77
N GLY A 30 2.74 28.14 2.31
CA GLY A 30 1.52 27.34 2.13
C GLY A 30 0.87 26.83 3.42
N GLY A 31 1.31 27.28 4.61
CA GLY A 31 0.79 26.69 5.84
C GLY A 31 1.26 27.32 7.14
N MET A 32 1.20 26.52 8.21
CA MET A 32 1.62 26.91 9.55
C MET A 32 2.34 25.77 10.27
N ARG A 33 3.32 26.13 11.11
CA ARG A 33 4.05 25.24 12.00
C ARG A 33 3.72 25.55 13.45
N ILE A 34 3.54 24.50 14.24
CA ILE A 34 3.21 24.57 15.65
C ILE A 34 4.25 23.79 16.46
N LEU A 35 4.82 24.40 17.48
CA LEU A 35 5.54 23.69 18.53
C LEU A 35 4.54 23.32 19.62
N ALA A 36 4.19 22.04 19.70
CA ALA A 36 3.31 21.52 20.73
C ALA A 36 4.13 20.97 21.92
N THR A 37 3.83 21.43 23.12
CA THR A 37 4.43 20.90 24.35
C THR A 37 3.60 19.77 24.91
N THR A 38 4.25 18.84 25.61
CA THR A 38 3.59 17.64 26.17
C THR A 38 3.08 17.85 27.60
N ARG A 39 3.14 19.07 28.09
CA ARG A 39 2.46 19.60 29.29
C ARG A 39 2.20 21.09 29.11
N PRO A 40 1.25 21.70 29.82
CA PRO A 40 1.08 23.13 29.84
C PRO A 40 2.33 23.84 30.41
N ILE A 41 2.72 24.94 29.80
CA ILE A 41 3.87 25.77 30.21
C ILE A 41 3.37 27.10 30.81
N GLU A 42 3.53 27.25 32.09
CA GLU A 42 3.16 28.49 32.82
C GLU A 42 4.33 29.43 33.00
N HIS A 43 5.55 28.91 33.03
CA HIS A 43 6.76 29.71 33.15
C HIS A 43 7.95 29.03 32.46
N ARG A 44 8.95 29.82 32.09
CA ARG A 44 10.10 29.42 31.30
C ARG A 44 10.84 28.18 31.82
N GLY A 45 10.94 27.97 33.13
CA GLY A 45 11.59 26.79 33.71
C GLY A 45 10.84 25.45 33.41
N MET A 46 9.57 25.51 33.06
CA MET A 46 8.79 24.31 32.71
C MET A 46 9.09 23.76 31.30
N THR A 47 9.88 24.50 30.52
CA THR A 47 10.32 24.01 29.18
C THR A 47 11.40 22.94 29.25
N LEU A 48 11.92 22.63 30.43
CA LEU A 48 12.97 21.62 30.65
C LEU A 48 12.38 20.25 30.93
N ASN A 49 13.08 19.19 30.48
CA ASN A 49 12.77 17.78 30.77
C ASN A 49 11.37 17.34 30.27
N LEU A 50 10.99 17.72 29.06
CA LEU A 50 9.79 17.25 28.39
C LEU A 50 10.06 17.03 26.90
N PRO A 51 9.41 16.05 26.27
CA PRO A 51 9.35 15.96 24.81
C PRO A 51 8.50 17.10 24.25
N THR A 52 8.78 17.48 23.00
CA THR A 52 7.92 18.35 22.20
C THR A 52 7.50 17.60 20.93
N ILE A 53 6.39 18.00 20.35
CA ILE A 53 5.92 17.51 19.07
C ILE A 53 5.80 18.73 18.16
N THR A 54 6.55 18.72 17.06
CA THR A 54 6.37 19.73 16.02
C THR A 54 5.27 19.26 15.09
N VAL A 55 4.36 20.17 14.71
CA VAL A 55 3.21 19.88 13.85
C VAL A 55 3.19 20.89 12.71
N GLU A 56 3.10 20.42 11.48
CA GLU A 56 2.89 21.27 10.30
C GLU A 56 1.56 20.96 9.63
N PHE A 57 0.87 22.01 9.18
CA PHE A 57 -0.24 21.94 8.26
C PHE A 57 0.15 22.68 6.99
N VAL A 58 0.11 21.99 5.84
CA VAL A 58 0.50 22.54 4.54
C VAL A 58 -0.58 22.23 3.51
N ALA A 59 -1.02 23.27 2.80
CA ALA A 59 -1.95 23.13 1.68
C ALA A 59 -1.22 22.68 0.40
N HIS A 60 -1.81 21.73 -0.33
CA HIS A 60 -1.30 21.21 -1.61
C HIS A 60 -2.21 21.61 -2.78
N THR A 61 -3.50 21.70 -2.52
CA THR A 61 -4.54 22.27 -3.39
C THR A 61 -5.57 22.98 -2.49
N PRO A 62 -6.55 23.71 -3.03
CA PRO A 62 -7.65 24.24 -2.20
C PRO A 62 -8.37 23.17 -1.38
N ASP A 63 -8.42 21.92 -1.87
CA ASP A 63 -9.16 20.80 -1.25
C ASP A 63 -8.25 19.77 -0.57
N THR A 64 -6.93 19.96 -0.56
CA THR A 64 -5.97 19.00 0.01
C THR A 64 -5.00 19.67 0.95
N ILE A 65 -4.99 19.25 2.21
CA ILE A 65 -4.07 19.72 3.26
C ILE A 65 -3.36 18.50 3.86
N SER A 66 -2.04 18.57 4.03
CA SER A 66 -1.31 17.61 4.85
C SER A 66 -1.18 18.08 6.28
N MET A 67 -1.20 17.13 7.20
CA MET A 67 -0.69 17.27 8.56
C MET A 67 0.54 16.40 8.71
N GLU A 68 1.63 16.96 9.17
CA GLU A 68 2.83 16.23 9.52
C GLU A 68 3.22 16.53 10.96
N ALA A 69 3.58 15.49 11.74
CA ALA A 69 4.03 15.66 13.10
C ALA A 69 5.24 14.79 13.39
N TRP A 70 6.19 15.33 14.16
CA TRP A 70 7.40 14.59 14.54
C TRP A 70 7.90 14.96 15.93
N HIS A 71 8.62 14.02 16.53
CA HIS A 71 9.24 14.16 17.84
C HIS A 71 10.69 14.64 17.72
N TYR A 72 11.53 13.98 16.93
CA TYR A 72 12.92 14.37 16.70
C TYR A 72 13.12 14.94 15.30
N GLU A 73 13.74 16.13 15.22
CA GLU A 73 13.99 16.84 13.96
C GLU A 73 14.91 16.09 13.01
N ALA A 74 15.96 15.47 13.53
CA ALA A 74 17.01 14.84 12.75
C ALA A 74 16.83 13.31 12.61
N TYR A 75 15.62 12.79 12.86
CA TYR A 75 15.36 11.37 12.72
C TYR A 75 15.19 10.99 11.24
N ASP A 76 16.09 10.14 10.76
CA ASP A 76 16.05 9.56 9.42
C ASP A 76 16.03 8.02 9.55
N ASN A 77 14.90 7.40 9.24
CA ASN A 77 14.69 5.96 9.27
C ASN A 77 14.81 5.28 7.91
N LYS A 78 15.15 6.05 6.86
CA LYS A 78 15.24 5.58 5.47
C LYS A 78 13.98 4.84 4.99
N VAL A 79 12.82 5.24 5.48
CA VAL A 79 11.53 4.72 5.03
C VAL A 79 11.29 5.19 3.60
N PRO A 80 10.96 4.29 2.66
CA PRO A 80 10.61 4.69 1.31
C PRO A 80 9.33 5.54 1.32
N SER A 81 9.25 6.48 0.40
CA SER A 81 8.07 7.33 0.21
C SER A 81 7.20 6.81 -0.92
N PHE A 82 5.88 6.90 -0.79
CA PHE A 82 5.00 6.70 -1.93
C PHE A 82 5.35 7.64 -3.08
N ASP A 83 5.26 7.15 -4.31
CA ASP A 83 5.43 7.99 -5.50
C ASP A 83 4.22 8.91 -5.67
N LYS A 84 4.42 10.20 -5.38
CA LYS A 84 3.40 11.25 -5.31
C LYS A 84 3.80 12.47 -6.13
N THR A 85 2.79 13.17 -6.64
CA THR A 85 2.95 14.51 -7.23
C THR A 85 2.57 15.54 -6.17
N GLU A 86 3.53 15.98 -5.38
CA GLU A 86 3.33 16.93 -4.28
C GLU A 86 3.75 18.35 -4.71
N SER A 87 2.92 19.34 -4.37
CA SER A 87 3.22 20.77 -4.56
C SER A 87 2.69 21.54 -3.37
N VAL A 88 3.28 22.69 -3.09
CA VAL A 88 2.77 23.61 -2.08
C VAL A 88 1.80 24.58 -2.74
N TYR A 89 0.60 24.71 -2.19
CA TYR A 89 -0.40 25.70 -2.60
C TYR A 89 -0.22 26.96 -1.75
N GLU A 90 0.31 28.02 -2.35
CA GLU A 90 0.71 29.24 -1.61
C GLU A 90 -0.43 30.27 -1.48
N ASP A 91 -1.52 30.13 -2.26
CA ASP A 91 -2.67 31.05 -2.18
C ASP A 91 -3.58 30.70 -0.98
N VAL A 92 -3.01 30.88 0.20
CA VAL A 92 -3.64 30.58 1.50
C VAL A 92 -3.59 31.81 2.40
N THR A 93 -4.53 31.89 3.34
CA THR A 93 -4.51 32.88 4.43
C THR A 93 -4.19 32.19 5.75
N VAL A 94 -3.15 32.66 6.44
CA VAL A 94 -2.84 32.21 7.80
C VAL A 94 -3.11 33.36 8.77
N THR A 95 -4.01 33.14 9.73
CA THR A 95 -4.33 34.11 10.79
C THR A 95 -3.93 33.51 12.13
N ILE A 96 -3.12 34.27 12.91
CA ILE A 96 -2.65 33.83 14.23
C ILE A 96 -3.13 34.87 15.25
N SER A 97 -3.98 34.45 16.18
CA SER A 97 -4.44 35.24 17.33
C SER A 97 -3.94 34.67 18.65
N GLU A 98 -4.36 35.25 19.78
CA GLU A 98 -4.06 34.69 21.10
C GLU A 98 -4.79 33.36 21.33
N ASP A 99 -6.03 33.24 20.83
CA ASP A 99 -6.93 32.10 21.09
C ASP A 99 -6.77 30.96 20.10
N GLU A 100 -6.48 31.27 18.82
CA GLU A 100 -6.43 30.31 17.75
C GLU A 100 -5.46 30.69 16.62
N ALA A 101 -5.09 29.68 15.83
CA ALA A 101 -4.45 29.85 14.53
C ALA A 101 -5.28 29.15 13.45
N VAL A 102 -5.50 29.83 12.31
CA VAL A 102 -6.33 29.33 11.21
C VAL A 102 -5.54 29.38 9.91
N LEU A 103 -5.43 28.25 9.24
CA LEU A 103 -5.00 28.13 7.85
C LEU A 103 -6.26 28.01 6.99
N ASP A 104 -6.46 28.91 6.03
CA ASP A 104 -7.62 28.93 5.12
C ASP A 104 -7.15 28.85 3.67
N THR A 105 -7.60 27.83 2.95
CA THR A 105 -7.34 27.64 1.51
C THR A 105 -8.43 28.23 0.62
N GLY A 106 -9.50 28.76 1.20
CA GLY A 106 -10.73 29.16 0.51
C GLY A 106 -11.74 28.02 0.36
N SER A 107 -11.35 26.75 0.45
CA SER A 107 -12.21 25.56 0.44
C SER A 107 -12.21 24.83 1.78
N VAL A 108 -11.02 24.62 2.36
CA VAL A 108 -10.83 23.95 3.65
C VAL A 108 -10.11 24.86 4.62
N GLN A 109 -10.56 24.87 5.86
CA GLN A 109 -9.87 25.53 6.96
C GLN A 109 -9.31 24.52 7.94
N VAL A 110 -8.08 24.77 8.44
CA VAL A 110 -7.55 24.10 9.63
C VAL A 110 -7.52 25.13 10.76
N ARG A 111 -8.24 24.85 11.82
CA ARG A 111 -8.30 25.69 13.01
C ARG A 111 -7.59 25.00 14.16
N VAL A 112 -6.54 25.59 14.69
CA VAL A 112 -5.76 25.09 15.83
C VAL A 112 -6.06 25.94 17.05
N GLN A 113 -6.49 25.31 18.14
CA GLN A 113 -6.73 25.97 19.43
C GLN A 113 -5.40 26.30 20.11
N ARG A 114 -5.21 27.53 20.50
CA ARG A 114 -4.00 28.02 21.22
C ARG A 114 -4.23 28.21 22.71
N GLU A 115 -5.41 28.61 23.10
CA GLU A 115 -5.79 28.69 24.51
C GLU A 115 -6.31 27.34 25.02
N GLY A 116 -5.82 26.88 26.18
CA GLY A 116 -6.23 25.64 26.81
C GLY A 116 -5.53 24.41 26.23
N VAL A 117 -6.31 23.40 25.91
CA VAL A 117 -5.79 22.11 25.46
C VAL A 117 -5.51 22.12 23.96
N PHE A 118 -4.39 21.52 23.54
CA PHE A 118 -4.08 21.32 22.12
C PHE A 118 -5.20 20.56 21.42
N ALA A 119 -5.79 21.19 20.42
CA ALA A 119 -6.80 20.61 19.55
C ALA A 119 -6.77 21.30 18.19
N TYR A 120 -7.21 20.58 17.15
CA TYR A 120 -7.44 21.16 15.82
C TYR A 120 -8.63 20.54 15.13
N THR A 121 -9.25 21.30 14.22
CA THR A 121 -10.35 20.86 13.37
C THR A 121 -10.05 21.15 11.91
N PHE A 122 -10.55 20.28 11.04
CA PHE A 122 -10.69 20.54 9.62
C PHE A 122 -12.15 20.91 9.36
N GLU A 123 -12.35 22.03 8.68
CA GLU A 123 -13.68 22.60 8.44
C GLU A 123 -13.84 22.93 6.94
N ALA A 124 -15.02 22.66 6.40
CA ALA A 124 -15.40 23.08 5.06
C ALA A 124 -16.91 23.31 4.99
N ASP A 125 -17.37 24.24 4.14
CA ASP A 125 -18.79 24.58 3.96
C ASP A 125 -19.51 24.91 5.29
N GLY A 126 -18.81 25.49 6.26
CA GLY A 126 -19.34 25.82 7.59
C GLY A 126 -19.60 24.63 8.50
N LYS A 127 -18.99 23.49 8.22
CA LYS A 127 -19.08 22.24 9.00
C LYS A 127 -17.71 21.74 9.41
N VAL A 128 -17.63 21.16 10.59
CA VAL A 128 -16.46 20.37 11.01
C VAL A 128 -16.50 19.03 10.25
N LEU A 129 -15.44 18.74 9.50
CA LEU A 129 -15.25 17.46 8.82
C LEU A 129 -14.75 16.41 9.80
N THR A 130 -13.67 16.72 10.50
CA THR A 130 -13.02 15.91 11.53
C THR A 130 -12.06 16.78 12.33
N GLY A 131 -11.45 16.23 13.38
CA GLY A 131 -10.47 16.93 14.18
C GLY A 131 -9.78 16.03 15.18
N SER A 132 -8.77 16.57 15.85
CA SER A 132 -7.99 15.91 16.90
C SER A 132 -8.09 16.74 18.16
N GLY A 133 -8.49 16.13 19.26
CA GLY A 133 -8.74 16.80 20.54
C GLY A 133 -7.73 16.40 21.63
N PHE A 134 -8.21 16.41 22.86
CA PHE A 134 -7.40 16.12 24.04
C PHE A 134 -6.73 14.74 23.97
N ARG A 135 -5.39 14.71 23.97
CA ARG A 135 -4.54 13.52 23.93
C ARG A 135 -4.62 12.68 22.65
N ASN A 136 -5.15 13.24 21.58
CA ASN A 136 -5.35 12.49 20.33
C ASN A 136 -4.16 12.56 19.36
N LEU A 137 -3.16 13.42 19.61
CA LEU A 137 -1.86 13.41 18.94
C LEU A 137 -0.79 13.05 19.94
N SER A 138 -0.04 11.99 19.69
CA SER A 138 0.87 11.43 20.68
C SER A 138 2.13 10.84 20.07
N TYR A 139 3.24 11.01 20.79
CA TYR A 139 4.44 10.21 20.67
C TYR A 139 4.42 9.12 21.75
N ILE A 140 4.52 7.85 21.36
CA ILE A 140 4.45 6.71 22.28
C ILE A 140 5.72 5.86 22.16
N ARG A 141 6.37 5.64 23.30
CA ARG A 141 7.41 4.62 23.41
C ARG A 141 6.78 3.33 23.90
N TRP A 142 6.76 2.32 23.06
CA TRP A 142 6.24 1.00 23.39
C TRP A 142 7.34 0.14 23.99
N ASP A 143 7.23 -0.20 25.27
CA ASP A 143 8.22 -1.03 25.96
C ASP A 143 8.07 -2.50 25.55
N ARG A 144 9.11 -3.05 24.95
CA ARG A 144 9.19 -4.46 24.59
C ARG A 144 9.45 -5.37 25.79
N GLN A 145 9.92 -4.83 26.94
CA GLN A 145 10.42 -5.61 28.09
C GLN A 145 9.89 -5.18 29.46
N GLN A 146 8.80 -4.42 29.57
CA GLN A 146 8.36 -3.84 30.86
C GLN A 146 9.50 -3.12 31.60
N SER A 147 9.78 -1.88 31.29
CA SER A 147 10.77 -1.07 32.01
C SER A 147 10.09 -0.20 33.05
N THR A 148 10.52 -0.29 34.29
CA THR A 148 10.12 0.59 35.40
C THR A 148 10.85 1.94 35.40
N MET A 149 11.74 2.20 34.41
CA MET A 149 12.53 3.43 34.37
C MET A 149 11.70 4.61 33.88
N LEU A 150 11.89 5.74 34.53
CA LEU A 150 11.26 7.00 34.13
C LEU A 150 11.73 7.42 32.72
N PRO A 151 10.85 7.98 31.88
CA PRO A 151 11.15 8.37 30.50
C PRO A 151 12.41 9.23 30.34
N ALA A 152 12.60 10.20 31.22
CA ALA A 152 13.76 11.11 31.18
C ALA A 152 15.11 10.43 31.50
N GLN A 153 15.11 9.22 32.02
CA GLN A 153 16.32 8.47 32.38
C GLN A 153 16.66 7.40 31.34
N ASN A 154 15.89 7.29 30.27
CA ASN A 154 16.04 6.20 29.33
C ASN A 154 16.71 6.66 28.05
N TYR A 155 18.01 6.57 28.02
CA TYR A 155 18.85 6.87 26.83
C TYR A 155 19.03 5.68 25.89
N MET A 156 18.45 4.52 26.22
CA MET A 156 18.60 3.28 25.46
C MET A 156 17.40 3.07 24.53
N THR A 157 17.49 3.56 23.31
CA THR A 157 16.43 3.48 22.30
C THR A 157 16.09 2.04 21.86
N GLU A 158 17.02 1.11 21.96
CA GLU A 158 16.83 -0.29 21.53
C GLU A 158 15.77 -1.07 22.33
N LYS A 159 15.38 -0.59 23.51
CA LYS A 159 14.35 -1.24 24.33
C LYS A 159 12.94 -0.84 23.96
N TYR A 160 12.78 0.22 23.20
CA TYR A 160 11.47 0.76 22.83
C TYR A 160 11.29 0.75 21.33
N GLN A 161 10.06 0.50 20.93
CA GLN A 161 9.59 0.84 19.60
C GLN A 161 8.86 2.19 19.70
N PRO A 162 9.35 3.25 19.05
CA PRO A 162 8.61 4.49 18.97
C PRO A 162 7.42 4.36 18.03
N TYR A 163 6.35 5.08 18.35
CA TYR A 163 5.17 5.26 17.49
C TYR A 163 4.71 6.70 17.54
N MET A 164 4.32 7.23 16.39
CA MET A 164 3.46 8.39 16.33
C MET A 164 2.02 7.95 16.13
N VAL A 165 1.10 8.55 16.88
CA VAL A 165 -0.33 8.21 16.89
C VAL A 165 -1.15 9.46 16.67
N SER A 166 -2.11 9.40 15.77
CA SER A 166 -3.13 10.42 15.57
C SER A 166 -4.51 9.79 15.61
N GLU A 167 -5.44 10.47 16.28
CA GLU A 167 -6.84 10.06 16.35
C GLU A 167 -7.70 11.20 15.81
N LEU A 168 -8.51 10.89 14.80
CA LEU A 168 -9.44 11.81 14.16
C LEU A 168 -10.88 11.46 14.51
N SER A 169 -11.65 12.47 14.89
CA SER A 169 -13.02 12.30 15.36
C SER A 169 -13.97 11.78 14.27
N LEU A 170 -14.89 10.93 14.69
CA LEU A 170 -16.02 10.46 13.87
C LEU A 170 -17.32 11.04 14.41
N GLY A 171 -18.14 11.60 13.50
CA GLY A 171 -19.47 12.06 13.80
C GLY A 171 -20.49 10.92 13.99
N VAL A 172 -21.63 11.23 14.58
CA VAL A 172 -22.74 10.28 14.71
C VAL A 172 -23.27 9.87 13.34
N GLY A 173 -23.28 8.57 13.04
CA GLY A 173 -23.70 8.03 11.74
C GLY A 173 -22.63 8.14 10.66
N GLU A 174 -21.42 8.57 10.99
CA GLU A 174 -20.30 8.59 10.06
C GLU A 174 -19.75 7.19 9.85
N CYS A 175 -19.62 6.80 8.58
CA CYS A 175 -19.13 5.50 8.14
C CYS A 175 -17.79 5.65 7.43
N VAL A 176 -16.88 4.72 7.69
CA VAL A 176 -15.53 4.64 7.11
C VAL A 176 -15.46 3.54 6.06
N TYR A 177 -14.85 3.84 4.90
CA TYR A 177 -14.71 2.94 3.74
C TYR A 177 -13.27 2.97 3.24
N GLY A 178 -12.81 1.89 2.58
CA GLY A 178 -11.49 1.82 1.96
C GLY A 178 -10.53 0.91 2.71
N LEU A 179 -9.29 1.35 2.93
CA LEU A 179 -8.16 0.64 3.53
C LEU A 179 -7.67 -0.56 2.69
N GLY A 180 -7.82 -0.46 1.36
CA GLY A 180 -7.40 -1.48 0.41
C GLY A 180 -8.46 -2.53 0.13
N GLU A 181 -8.02 -3.66 -0.46
CA GLU A 181 -8.87 -4.82 -0.68
C GLU A 181 -9.06 -5.55 0.66
N ARG A 182 -10.25 -5.48 1.22
CA ARG A 182 -10.58 -6.09 2.51
C ARG A 182 -11.82 -6.96 2.38
N PHE A 183 -11.67 -8.24 2.68
CA PHE A 183 -12.73 -9.25 2.59
C PHE A 183 -13.70 -9.19 3.78
N THR A 184 -13.33 -8.49 4.84
CA THR A 184 -14.13 -8.14 6.02
C THR A 184 -15.32 -7.23 5.67
N PRO A 185 -16.24 -6.90 6.59
CA PRO A 185 -17.36 -6.00 6.29
C PRO A 185 -16.97 -4.72 5.58
N PHE A 186 -17.80 -4.27 4.64
CA PHE A 186 -17.52 -3.13 3.77
C PHE A 186 -17.36 -1.81 4.52
N VAL A 187 -18.24 -1.54 5.50
CA VAL A 187 -18.09 -0.45 6.47
C VAL A 187 -17.06 -0.86 7.51
N LYS A 188 -16.06 -0.04 7.73
CA LYS A 188 -14.90 -0.38 8.58
C LYS A 188 -15.09 -0.07 10.06
N ASN A 189 -16.14 0.65 10.44
CA ASN A 189 -16.42 0.97 11.85
C ASN A 189 -16.46 -0.31 12.72
N GLY A 190 -15.75 -0.29 13.84
CA GLY A 190 -15.60 -1.43 14.74
C GLY A 190 -14.48 -2.41 14.36
N GLN A 191 -13.69 -2.12 13.31
CA GLN A 191 -12.61 -2.99 12.86
C GLN A 191 -11.23 -2.43 13.22
N VAL A 192 -10.30 -3.35 13.45
CA VAL A 192 -8.85 -3.10 13.45
C VAL A 192 -8.34 -3.49 12.07
N VAL A 193 -7.55 -2.63 11.44
CA VAL A 193 -7.00 -2.87 10.11
C VAL A 193 -5.52 -2.53 10.09
N ASP A 194 -4.67 -3.52 9.94
CA ASP A 194 -3.24 -3.36 9.73
C ASP A 194 -2.92 -3.31 8.24
N THR A 195 -2.11 -2.34 7.82
CA THR A 195 -1.64 -2.26 6.43
C THR A 195 -0.39 -3.12 6.28
N TRP A 196 -0.59 -4.42 6.23
CA TRP A 196 0.46 -5.40 6.03
C TRP A 196 0.02 -6.37 4.94
N ASN A 197 0.75 -6.39 3.81
CA ASN A 197 0.41 -7.25 2.69
C ASN A 197 0.79 -8.69 2.99
N GLU A 198 -0.20 -9.59 2.96
CA GLU A 198 -0.01 -11.02 3.19
C GLU A 198 -0.93 -11.84 2.29
N ASP A 199 -0.53 -13.09 2.06
CA ASP A 199 -1.31 -14.09 1.34
C ASP A 199 -2.06 -14.98 2.33
N GLY A 200 -3.33 -14.66 2.57
CA GLY A 200 -4.21 -15.38 3.51
C GLY A 200 -5.48 -15.92 2.84
N GLY A 201 -5.60 -15.83 1.52
CA GLY A 201 -6.83 -16.12 0.81
C GLY A 201 -7.91 -15.07 1.04
N THR A 202 -9.09 -15.26 0.47
CA THR A 202 -10.18 -14.25 0.49
C THR A 202 -11.13 -14.39 1.69
N ALA A 203 -10.88 -15.32 2.61
CA ALA A 203 -11.75 -15.63 3.75
C ALA A 203 -11.17 -15.20 5.11
N SER A 204 -10.29 -14.19 5.12
CA SER A 204 -9.65 -13.67 6.34
C SER A 204 -9.55 -12.15 6.35
N GLU A 205 -9.06 -11.58 7.45
CA GLU A 205 -8.73 -10.15 7.56
C GLU A 205 -7.41 -9.78 6.84
N ILE A 206 -6.60 -10.77 6.49
CA ILE A 206 -5.36 -10.62 5.74
C ILE A 206 -5.67 -10.21 4.30
N GLY A 207 -4.86 -9.33 3.74
CA GLY A 207 -5.09 -8.81 2.38
C GLY A 207 -3.82 -8.71 1.55
N TYR A 208 -3.97 -8.93 0.26
CA TYR A 208 -2.88 -8.79 -0.73
C TYR A 208 -2.57 -7.35 -1.12
N LYS A 209 -3.52 -6.43 -0.86
CA LYS A 209 -3.54 -5.06 -1.37
C LYS A 209 -3.93 -4.09 -0.26
N CYS A 210 -2.98 -3.76 0.59
CA CYS A 210 -3.15 -2.83 1.68
C CYS A 210 -2.89 -1.40 1.22
N VAL A 211 -3.86 -0.51 1.41
CA VAL A 211 -3.77 0.90 1.06
C VAL A 211 -4.13 1.73 2.29
N PRO A 212 -3.24 2.55 2.83
CA PRO A 212 -3.50 3.34 4.04
C PRO A 212 -4.37 4.59 3.74
N PHE A 213 -5.43 4.39 2.96
CA PHE A 213 -6.38 5.42 2.57
C PHE A 213 -7.80 5.00 2.93
N TYR A 214 -8.52 5.87 3.62
CA TYR A 214 -9.94 5.73 3.85
C TYR A 214 -10.70 7.00 3.47
N MET A 215 -11.99 6.87 3.22
CA MET A 215 -12.90 7.98 3.06
C MET A 215 -14.14 7.79 3.92
N THR A 216 -14.86 8.89 4.17
CA THR A 216 -16.08 8.88 4.96
C THR A 216 -17.27 9.45 4.18
N ASN A 217 -18.47 9.20 4.68
CA ASN A 217 -19.69 9.86 4.18
C ASN A 217 -19.84 11.30 4.69
N ASN A 218 -18.87 11.83 5.45
CA ASN A 218 -18.84 13.23 5.91
C ASN A 218 -18.07 14.18 4.98
N GLY A 219 -17.70 13.72 3.77
CA GLY A 219 -17.10 14.57 2.73
C GLY A 219 -15.58 14.74 2.83
N TYR A 220 -14.86 13.79 3.41
CA TYR A 220 -13.40 13.77 3.41
C TYR A 220 -12.83 12.36 3.28
N GLY A 221 -11.57 12.31 2.87
CA GLY A 221 -10.73 11.12 2.90
C GLY A 221 -9.38 11.42 3.54
N ILE A 222 -8.73 10.39 4.07
CA ILE A 222 -7.40 10.46 4.70
C ILE A 222 -6.48 9.43 4.06
N LEU A 223 -5.31 9.87 3.60
CA LEU A 223 -4.18 9.01 3.27
C LEU A 223 -3.12 9.16 4.34
N VAL A 224 -2.78 8.11 5.06
CA VAL A 224 -1.60 8.10 5.94
C VAL A 224 -0.37 7.82 5.08
N ASP A 225 0.56 8.76 5.03
CA ASP A 225 1.73 8.74 4.16
C ASP A 225 2.87 7.93 4.80
N SER A 226 2.66 6.64 4.90
CA SER A 226 3.66 5.70 5.39
C SER A 226 3.56 4.38 4.64
N THR A 227 4.71 3.89 4.19
CA THR A 227 4.86 2.57 3.57
C THR A 227 5.02 1.46 4.61
N ASP A 228 5.28 1.81 5.87
CA ASP A 228 5.36 0.88 6.98
C ASP A 228 3.98 0.32 7.37
N ASN A 229 3.93 -0.56 8.34
CA ASN A 229 2.69 -1.07 8.90
C ASN A 229 1.92 0.02 9.65
N VAL A 230 0.95 0.63 8.98
CA VAL A 230 0.00 1.54 9.62
C VAL A 230 -1.13 0.72 10.23
N SER A 231 -1.32 0.84 11.54
CA SER A 231 -2.41 0.16 12.25
C SER A 231 -3.56 1.12 12.47
N PHE A 232 -4.73 0.80 11.93
CA PHE A 232 -5.96 1.58 12.07
C PHE A 232 -6.89 0.95 13.10
N GLU A 233 -7.31 1.75 14.07
CA GLU A 233 -8.38 1.46 15.01
C GLU A 233 -9.62 2.26 14.59
N VAL A 234 -10.50 1.66 13.78
CA VAL A 234 -11.68 2.35 13.24
C VAL A 234 -12.84 2.18 14.19
N ALA A 235 -13.06 3.14 15.08
CA ALA A 235 -14.06 3.06 16.16
C ALA A 235 -13.96 1.75 16.98
N SER A 236 -12.76 1.22 17.16
CA SER A 236 -12.48 -0.08 17.79
C SER A 236 -11.74 0.03 19.12
N GLU A 237 -10.84 1.00 19.29
CA GLU A 237 -10.22 1.34 20.57
C GLU A 237 -11.07 2.40 21.30
N LYS A 238 -11.32 3.53 20.60
CA LYS A 238 -12.24 4.58 21.03
C LYS A 238 -13.33 4.72 19.98
N VAL A 239 -14.58 4.58 20.38
CA VAL A 239 -15.71 4.45 19.44
C VAL A 239 -16.05 5.71 18.64
N GLU A 240 -15.54 6.85 19.07
CA GLU A 240 -15.75 8.17 18.44
C GLU A 240 -14.55 8.65 17.61
N TYR A 241 -13.55 7.77 17.33
CA TYR A 241 -12.36 8.12 16.58
C TYR A 241 -11.97 7.05 15.56
N VAL A 242 -11.29 7.50 14.51
CA VAL A 242 -10.36 6.68 13.75
C VAL A 242 -8.97 6.97 14.30
N GLY A 243 -8.40 6.04 15.04
CA GLY A 243 -7.01 6.09 15.47
C GLY A 243 -6.10 5.42 14.45
N PHE A 244 -4.95 5.98 14.18
CA PHE A 244 -3.91 5.32 13.39
C PHE A 244 -2.53 5.57 13.97
N SER A 245 -1.69 4.55 13.94
CA SER A 245 -0.34 4.58 14.47
C SER A 245 0.67 4.17 13.41
N VAL A 246 1.81 4.87 13.41
CA VAL A 246 2.93 4.62 12.50
C VAL A 246 4.17 4.35 13.35
N PRO A 247 4.94 3.28 13.10
CA PRO A 247 6.24 3.07 13.73
C PRO A 247 7.20 4.23 13.42
N GLY A 248 8.00 4.65 14.39
CA GLY A 248 8.99 5.70 14.23
C GLY A 248 8.63 6.99 14.93
N GLU A 249 9.33 8.06 14.54
CA GLU A 249 9.34 9.37 15.20
C GLU A 249 8.53 10.42 14.43
N ARG A 250 7.88 10.04 13.33
CA ARG A 250 7.18 10.92 12.38
C ARG A 250 5.89 10.29 11.89
N ILE A 251 4.85 11.10 11.72
CA ILE A 251 3.59 10.74 11.09
C ILE A 251 3.18 11.85 10.13
N LYS A 252 2.75 11.47 8.94
CA LYS A 252 2.17 12.38 7.96
C LYS A 252 0.88 11.79 7.41
N TYR A 253 -0.13 12.63 7.20
CA TYR A 253 -1.31 12.26 6.45
C TYR A 253 -1.84 13.44 5.62
N TYR A 254 -2.57 13.13 4.57
CA TYR A 254 -3.29 14.09 3.74
C TYR A 254 -4.78 13.96 4.00
N LEU A 255 -5.44 15.10 4.18
CA LEU A 255 -6.89 15.21 4.14
C LEU A 255 -7.30 15.72 2.77
N PHE A 256 -8.22 14.99 2.13
CA PHE A 256 -8.84 15.34 0.86
C PHE A 256 -10.30 15.70 1.11
N HIS A 257 -10.70 16.92 0.78
CA HIS A 257 -12.07 17.38 0.90
C HIS A 257 -12.83 17.19 -0.41
N GLY A 258 -14.11 16.86 -0.31
CA GLY A 258 -15.02 16.87 -1.44
C GLY A 258 -16.45 16.51 -1.06
N PRO A 259 -17.46 17.17 -1.66
CA PRO A 259 -18.87 16.94 -1.36
C PRO A 259 -19.36 15.56 -1.81
N SER A 260 -18.53 14.78 -2.48
CA SER A 260 -18.86 13.44 -2.95
C SER A 260 -17.63 12.53 -2.96
N PRO A 261 -17.79 11.20 -2.85
CA PRO A 261 -16.71 10.23 -2.97
C PRO A 261 -15.90 10.40 -4.28
N LYS A 262 -16.53 10.79 -5.38
CA LYS A 262 -15.85 11.03 -6.65
C LYS A 262 -14.88 12.21 -6.58
N LYS A 263 -15.24 13.28 -5.88
CA LYS A 263 -14.34 14.45 -5.72
C LYS A 263 -13.18 14.09 -4.82
N ILE A 264 -13.41 13.42 -3.69
CA ILE A 264 -12.37 12.93 -2.79
C ILE A 264 -11.38 12.03 -3.56
N MET A 265 -11.92 11.08 -4.34
CA MET A 265 -11.12 10.18 -5.16
C MET A 265 -10.31 10.92 -6.22
N ASN A 266 -10.88 11.99 -6.78
CA ASN A 266 -10.20 12.86 -7.74
C ASN A 266 -8.97 13.53 -7.09
N GLU A 267 -9.10 14.09 -5.90
CA GLU A 267 -7.99 14.72 -5.17
C GLU A 267 -6.93 13.68 -4.77
N TYR A 268 -7.36 12.57 -4.19
CA TYR A 268 -6.47 11.47 -3.79
C TYR A 268 -5.63 10.94 -4.97
N THR A 269 -6.27 10.66 -6.12
CA THR A 269 -5.55 10.13 -7.28
C THR A 269 -4.80 11.21 -8.07
N ALA A 270 -5.09 12.50 -7.87
CA ALA A 270 -4.24 13.58 -8.37
C ALA A 270 -2.87 13.57 -7.68
N LEU A 271 -2.85 13.30 -6.38
CA LEU A 271 -1.62 13.19 -5.59
C LEU A 271 -0.87 11.88 -5.89
N THR A 272 -1.57 10.74 -5.84
CA THR A 272 -0.95 9.41 -5.86
C THR A 272 -0.84 8.77 -7.25
N GLY A 273 -1.38 9.42 -8.27
CA GLY A 273 -1.38 8.97 -9.66
C GLY A 273 -2.74 8.44 -10.13
N ARG A 274 -3.11 8.82 -11.36
CA ARG A 274 -4.34 8.38 -12.01
C ARG A 274 -4.21 6.94 -12.50
N PRO A 275 -5.24 6.11 -12.39
CA PRO A 275 -5.28 4.82 -13.07
C PRO A 275 -5.11 4.99 -14.59
N ALA A 276 -4.22 4.22 -15.19
CA ALA A 276 -4.15 4.13 -16.65
C ALA A 276 -5.44 3.47 -17.16
N LEU A 277 -5.90 3.87 -18.35
CA LEU A 277 -7.06 3.23 -18.99
C LEU A 277 -6.56 2.01 -19.79
N PRO A 278 -6.95 0.79 -19.40
CA PRO A 278 -6.53 -0.40 -20.16
C PRO A 278 -7.28 -0.52 -21.50
N PRO A 279 -6.71 -1.20 -22.50
CA PRO A 279 -7.33 -1.38 -23.81
C PRO A 279 -8.62 -2.22 -23.73
N ALA A 280 -9.50 -2.03 -24.70
CA ALA A 280 -10.82 -2.65 -24.71
C ALA A 280 -10.79 -4.18 -24.64
N TRP A 281 -9.79 -4.83 -25.25
CA TRP A 281 -9.66 -6.29 -25.23
C TRP A 281 -9.46 -6.85 -23.82
N SER A 282 -8.88 -6.09 -22.90
CA SER A 282 -8.64 -6.53 -21.52
C SER A 282 -9.91 -6.72 -20.69
N PHE A 283 -11.05 -6.14 -21.13
CA PHE A 283 -12.35 -6.32 -20.49
C PHE A 283 -13.11 -7.57 -20.97
N GLY A 284 -12.55 -8.31 -21.91
CA GLY A 284 -13.11 -9.58 -22.36
C GLY A 284 -12.82 -10.74 -21.41
N LEU A 285 -13.24 -11.94 -21.79
CA LEU A 285 -12.98 -13.16 -21.01
C LEU A 285 -11.52 -13.60 -21.15
N TRP A 286 -10.89 -13.85 -20.01
CA TRP A 286 -9.55 -14.45 -19.91
C TRP A 286 -9.69 -15.93 -19.52
N LEU A 287 -9.11 -16.83 -20.30
CA LEU A 287 -9.04 -18.25 -19.97
C LEU A 287 -7.65 -18.59 -19.46
N SER A 288 -7.56 -19.09 -18.23
CA SER A 288 -6.30 -19.52 -17.60
C SER A 288 -6.15 -21.03 -17.62
N THR A 289 -4.90 -21.50 -17.75
CA THR A 289 -4.54 -22.91 -17.56
C THR A 289 -4.55 -23.32 -16.10
N SER A 290 -4.45 -22.35 -15.16
CA SER A 290 -4.22 -22.62 -13.75
C SER A 290 -2.90 -23.40 -13.50
N PHE A 291 -2.53 -23.62 -12.25
CA PHE A 291 -1.38 -24.47 -11.87
C PHE A 291 -1.78 -25.92 -11.55
N THR A 292 -3.04 -26.27 -11.61
CA THR A 292 -3.55 -27.62 -11.30
C THR A 292 -3.57 -28.57 -12.51
N THR A 293 -3.28 -28.04 -13.70
CA THR A 293 -3.35 -28.79 -14.97
C THR A 293 -1.96 -28.86 -15.59
N ASN A 294 -1.45 -30.07 -15.82
CA ASN A 294 -0.33 -30.25 -16.75
C ASN A 294 -0.77 -29.91 -18.16
N TYR A 295 -0.06 -29.02 -18.81
CA TYR A 295 -0.45 -28.56 -20.13
C TYR A 295 0.74 -28.41 -21.09
N ASP A 296 0.45 -28.63 -22.34
CA ASP A 296 1.31 -28.48 -23.50
C ASP A 296 0.55 -27.76 -24.61
N GLU A 297 1.14 -27.66 -25.81
CA GLU A 297 0.48 -27.02 -26.94
C GLU A 297 -0.83 -27.69 -27.32
N GLU A 298 -0.90 -29.02 -27.28
CA GLU A 298 -2.12 -29.79 -27.64
C GLU A 298 -3.25 -29.48 -26.65
N THR A 299 -2.94 -29.51 -25.34
CA THR A 299 -3.90 -29.26 -24.27
C THR A 299 -4.42 -27.82 -24.33
N THR A 300 -3.53 -26.82 -24.44
CA THR A 300 -3.92 -25.39 -24.50
C THR A 300 -4.74 -25.09 -25.77
N THR A 301 -4.39 -25.70 -26.90
CA THR A 301 -5.17 -25.59 -28.14
C THR A 301 -6.56 -26.19 -27.95
N SER A 302 -6.69 -27.34 -27.28
CA SER A 302 -7.98 -28.00 -27.04
C SER A 302 -8.91 -27.16 -26.16
N PHE A 303 -8.36 -26.40 -25.19
CA PHE A 303 -9.14 -25.48 -24.37
C PHE A 303 -9.70 -24.30 -25.18
N ILE A 304 -8.89 -23.70 -26.03
CA ILE A 304 -9.30 -22.60 -26.92
C ILE A 304 -10.39 -23.08 -27.90
N GLU A 305 -10.18 -24.21 -28.54
CA GLU A 305 -11.16 -24.81 -29.45
C GLU A 305 -12.44 -25.25 -28.73
N GLY A 306 -12.31 -25.64 -27.45
CA GLY A 306 -13.44 -25.94 -26.58
C GLY A 306 -14.35 -24.74 -26.34
N MET A 307 -13.78 -23.55 -26.18
CA MET A 307 -14.50 -22.28 -26.05
C MET A 307 -15.19 -21.92 -27.39
N GLU A 308 -14.46 -22.01 -28.50
CA GLU A 308 -15.00 -21.77 -29.84
C GLU A 308 -16.21 -22.64 -30.14
N LYS A 309 -16.11 -23.97 -29.91
CA LYS A 309 -17.20 -24.95 -30.11
C LYS A 309 -18.46 -24.63 -29.30
N ARG A 310 -18.31 -23.94 -28.18
CA ARG A 310 -19.42 -23.53 -27.30
C ARG A 310 -19.92 -22.11 -27.57
N ASN A 311 -19.35 -21.43 -28.58
CA ASN A 311 -19.61 -20.01 -28.88
C ASN A 311 -19.38 -19.08 -27.69
N ILE A 312 -18.37 -19.38 -26.86
CA ILE A 312 -17.96 -18.53 -25.76
C ILE A 312 -16.84 -17.62 -26.27
N PRO A 313 -17.06 -16.28 -26.36
CA PRO A 313 -16.03 -15.38 -26.84
C PRO A 313 -14.88 -15.30 -25.84
N LEU A 314 -13.67 -15.47 -26.33
CA LEU A 314 -12.44 -15.41 -25.56
C LEU A 314 -11.59 -14.24 -26.07
N SER A 315 -11.07 -13.42 -25.18
CA SER A 315 -10.19 -12.29 -25.52
C SER A 315 -8.74 -12.56 -25.19
N VAL A 316 -8.47 -13.25 -24.08
CA VAL A 316 -7.12 -13.49 -23.59
C VAL A 316 -6.95 -14.96 -23.23
N PHE A 317 -5.82 -15.52 -23.62
CA PHE A 317 -5.37 -16.82 -23.11
C PHE A 317 -4.20 -16.61 -22.15
N HIS A 318 -4.36 -17.07 -20.92
CA HIS A 318 -3.37 -16.92 -19.85
C HIS A 318 -2.65 -18.24 -19.59
N PHE A 319 -1.34 -18.22 -19.73
CA PHE A 319 -0.44 -19.30 -19.31
C PHE A 319 -0.02 -19.07 -17.87
N ASP A 320 -0.43 -19.97 -16.97
CA ASP A 320 0.01 -19.97 -15.58
C ASP A 320 1.45 -20.52 -15.47
N CYS A 321 2.02 -20.66 -14.28
CA CYS A 321 3.45 -20.91 -14.05
C CYS A 321 4.08 -22.06 -14.87
N PHE A 322 3.30 -23.08 -15.28
CA PHE A 322 3.81 -24.26 -16.00
C PHE A 322 4.15 -24.04 -17.49
N TRP A 323 4.17 -22.79 -17.96
CA TRP A 323 4.83 -22.49 -19.23
C TRP A 323 6.36 -22.60 -19.13
N MET A 324 6.91 -22.50 -17.90
CA MET A 324 8.31 -22.75 -17.57
C MET A 324 8.51 -24.19 -17.11
N HIS A 325 9.76 -24.65 -17.10
CA HIS A 325 10.11 -25.99 -16.62
C HIS A 325 9.97 -26.07 -15.09
N GLU A 326 9.50 -27.19 -14.57
CA GLU A 326 9.38 -27.45 -13.14
C GLU A 326 10.74 -27.24 -12.41
N PHE A 327 10.70 -26.63 -11.21
CA PHE A 327 11.87 -26.20 -10.42
C PHE A 327 12.77 -25.13 -11.07
N HIS A 328 12.36 -24.58 -12.24
CA HIS A 328 13.02 -23.46 -12.91
C HIS A 328 12.16 -22.21 -12.93
N TRP A 329 11.20 -22.10 -12.02
CA TRP A 329 10.23 -20.99 -12.00
C TRP A 329 10.93 -19.62 -12.01
N CYS A 330 10.42 -18.78 -12.87
CA CYS A 330 10.89 -17.43 -13.11
C CYS A 330 12.34 -17.33 -13.62
N ASP A 331 12.83 -18.35 -14.35
CA ASP A 331 13.95 -18.19 -15.27
C ASP A 331 13.52 -17.61 -16.62
N PHE A 332 12.17 -17.52 -16.82
CA PHE A 332 11.51 -16.98 -18.00
C PHE A 332 11.92 -17.66 -19.32
N GLU A 333 12.14 -18.96 -19.24
CA GLU A 333 12.40 -19.83 -20.39
C GLU A 333 11.19 -20.76 -20.62
N TRP A 334 10.68 -20.78 -21.84
CA TRP A 334 9.62 -21.71 -22.21
C TRP A 334 10.11 -23.15 -22.13
N ASP A 335 9.33 -24.03 -21.51
CA ASP A 335 9.63 -25.48 -21.53
C ASP A 335 9.50 -26.02 -22.95
N LYS A 336 10.64 -26.30 -23.58
CA LYS A 336 10.72 -26.81 -24.95
C LYS A 336 10.12 -28.21 -25.10
N LYS A 337 9.93 -28.94 -24.01
CA LYS A 337 9.25 -30.25 -24.04
C LYS A 337 7.76 -30.07 -24.25
N CYS A 338 7.15 -29.09 -23.62
CA CYS A 338 5.73 -28.80 -23.71
C CYS A 338 5.41 -27.89 -24.91
N PHE A 339 6.33 -26.94 -25.23
CA PHE A 339 6.18 -25.94 -26.29
C PHE A 339 7.40 -25.91 -27.20
N PRO A 340 7.55 -26.87 -28.11
CA PRO A 340 8.74 -27.00 -28.98
C PRO A 340 8.98 -25.79 -29.88
N ASP A 341 7.91 -25.15 -30.38
CA ASP A 341 7.94 -23.92 -31.18
C ASP A 341 6.90 -22.92 -30.67
N ILE A 342 7.23 -22.26 -29.56
CA ILE A 342 6.31 -21.32 -28.91
C ILE A 342 5.91 -20.16 -29.84
N ARG A 343 6.82 -19.65 -30.68
CA ARG A 343 6.50 -18.55 -31.59
C ARG A 343 5.41 -18.92 -32.58
N ALA A 344 5.47 -20.12 -33.13
CA ALA A 344 4.44 -20.64 -34.03
C ALA A 344 3.12 -20.84 -33.27
N THR A 345 3.17 -21.38 -32.05
CA THR A 345 2.01 -21.58 -31.19
C THR A 345 1.31 -20.28 -30.86
N LEU A 346 2.04 -19.27 -30.38
CA LEU A 346 1.46 -17.96 -30.04
C LEU A 346 0.92 -17.23 -31.27
N LYS A 347 1.63 -17.33 -32.40
CA LYS A 347 1.12 -16.78 -33.66
C LYS A 347 -0.23 -17.40 -34.04
N LYS A 348 -0.40 -18.74 -33.91
CA LYS A 348 -1.67 -19.43 -34.17
C LYS A 348 -2.80 -18.90 -33.29
N TYR A 349 -2.50 -18.52 -32.03
CA TYR A 349 -3.50 -17.97 -31.12
C TYR A 349 -3.83 -16.51 -31.46
N HIS A 350 -2.84 -15.70 -31.82
CA HIS A 350 -3.05 -14.35 -32.35
C HIS A 350 -3.89 -14.34 -33.63
N ASP A 351 -3.65 -15.31 -34.55
CA ASP A 351 -4.44 -15.46 -35.77
C ASP A 351 -5.94 -15.77 -35.50
N LYS A 352 -6.25 -16.25 -34.27
CA LYS A 352 -7.64 -16.43 -33.77
C LYS A 352 -8.19 -15.17 -33.06
N GLY A 353 -7.41 -14.09 -32.98
CA GLY A 353 -7.78 -12.81 -32.32
C GLY A 353 -7.58 -12.79 -30.80
N LEU A 354 -6.79 -13.72 -30.26
CA LEU A 354 -6.48 -13.77 -28.83
C LEU A 354 -5.26 -12.93 -28.50
N HIS A 355 -5.30 -12.30 -27.33
CA HIS A 355 -4.12 -11.76 -26.65
C HIS A 355 -3.55 -12.81 -25.70
N ILE A 356 -2.24 -12.73 -25.44
CA ILE A 356 -1.51 -13.74 -24.65
C ILE A 356 -1.00 -13.10 -23.37
N CYS A 357 -1.38 -13.68 -22.24
CA CYS A 357 -0.85 -13.34 -20.92
C CYS A 357 0.03 -14.46 -20.39
N ALA A 358 1.20 -14.12 -19.84
CA ALA A 358 2.07 -15.08 -19.16
C ALA A 358 2.19 -14.71 -17.67
N TRP A 359 2.08 -15.72 -16.81
CA TRP A 359 2.31 -15.61 -15.38
C TRP A 359 3.80 -15.40 -15.07
N ILE A 360 4.11 -14.48 -14.17
CA ILE A 360 5.44 -14.22 -13.66
C ILE A 360 5.36 -13.88 -12.16
N ASN A 361 6.49 -14.03 -11.45
CA ASN A 361 6.65 -13.46 -10.12
C ASN A 361 8.10 -12.99 -9.88
N PRO A 362 8.41 -12.32 -8.76
CA PRO A 362 9.74 -11.78 -8.50
C PRO A 362 10.68 -12.78 -7.82
N TYR A 363 10.27 -14.04 -7.60
CA TYR A 363 11.08 -15.09 -6.99
C TYR A 363 11.79 -15.90 -8.07
N ILE A 364 13.11 -16.01 -7.97
CA ILE A 364 13.95 -16.72 -8.97
C ILE A 364 14.42 -18.04 -8.40
N ALA A 365 14.17 -19.15 -9.14
CA ALA A 365 14.52 -20.50 -8.71
C ALA A 365 16.03 -20.74 -8.62
N GLN A 366 16.49 -21.24 -7.47
CA GLN A 366 17.88 -21.71 -7.31
C GLN A 366 18.21 -22.77 -8.37
N GLY A 367 19.43 -22.87 -8.78
CA GLY A 367 19.88 -23.85 -9.78
C GLY A 367 19.82 -23.34 -11.21
N THR A 368 18.99 -22.34 -11.52
CA THR A 368 18.91 -21.71 -12.85
C THR A 368 20.14 -20.86 -13.16
N ALA A 369 20.44 -20.65 -14.43
CA ALA A 369 21.48 -19.70 -14.85
C ALA A 369 21.14 -18.27 -14.41
N PHE A 370 19.86 -17.93 -14.48
CA PHE A 370 19.33 -16.61 -14.11
C PHE A 370 19.54 -16.31 -12.60
N PHE A 371 19.26 -17.29 -11.71
CA PHE A 371 19.58 -17.14 -10.29
C PHE A 371 21.08 -16.93 -10.05
N LYS A 372 21.94 -17.75 -10.70
CA LYS A 372 23.40 -17.66 -10.53
C LYS A 372 23.94 -16.31 -10.97
N GLU A 373 23.45 -15.78 -12.07
CA GLU A 373 23.79 -14.46 -12.56
C GLU A 373 23.32 -13.36 -11.59
N GLY A 374 22.06 -13.39 -11.15
CA GLY A 374 21.52 -12.44 -10.18
C GLY A 374 22.27 -12.44 -8.84
N ALA A 375 22.59 -13.63 -8.33
CA ALA A 375 23.37 -13.78 -7.10
C ALA A 375 24.81 -13.24 -7.24
N ALA A 376 25.47 -13.51 -8.36
CA ALA A 376 26.85 -13.07 -8.60
C ALA A 376 26.98 -11.55 -8.75
N ASN A 377 25.93 -10.89 -9.28
CA ASN A 377 25.92 -9.45 -9.51
C ASN A 377 25.23 -8.64 -8.38
N GLY A 378 24.73 -9.31 -7.32
CA GLY A 378 24.04 -8.63 -6.23
C GLY A 378 22.65 -8.07 -6.63
N TYR A 379 21.96 -8.75 -7.54
CA TYR A 379 20.62 -8.36 -8.01
C TYR A 379 19.49 -8.99 -7.19
N LEU A 380 19.84 -9.91 -6.28
CA LEU A 380 18.89 -10.54 -5.37
C LEU A 380 19.09 -9.99 -3.95
N LEU A 381 18.00 -9.91 -3.19
CA LEU A 381 18.04 -9.46 -1.80
C LEU A 381 19.04 -10.26 -0.98
N GLN A 382 19.81 -9.54 -0.16
CA GLN A 382 20.83 -10.12 0.70
C GLN A 382 20.29 -10.31 2.12
N ARG A 383 20.76 -11.35 2.79
CA ARG A 383 20.46 -11.59 4.21
C ARG A 383 21.04 -10.48 5.08
N ALA A 384 20.31 -10.04 6.08
CA ALA A 384 20.78 -9.04 7.04
C ALA A 384 22.02 -9.48 7.85
N ASP A 385 22.24 -10.81 8.00
CA ASP A 385 23.43 -11.36 8.67
C ASP A 385 24.68 -11.45 7.78
N GLY A 386 24.60 -10.97 6.53
CA GLY A 386 25.71 -10.93 5.58
C GLY A 386 26.14 -12.29 4.99
N LYS A 387 25.35 -13.35 5.18
CA LYS A 387 25.68 -14.71 4.71
C LYS A 387 25.16 -15.02 3.30
N GLY A 388 25.06 -14.03 2.45
CA GLY A 388 24.70 -14.18 1.03
C GLY A 388 23.24 -13.87 0.74
N VAL A 389 22.76 -14.41 -0.38
CA VAL A 389 21.39 -14.19 -0.87
C VAL A 389 20.35 -14.71 0.11
N TRP A 390 19.31 -13.92 0.36
CA TRP A 390 18.13 -14.39 1.08
C TRP A 390 17.36 -15.41 0.22
N GLN A 391 16.97 -16.53 0.80
CA GLN A 391 16.23 -17.60 0.11
C GLN A 391 15.11 -18.14 0.98
N THR A 392 14.07 -18.66 0.33
CA THR A 392 12.92 -19.28 0.96
C THR A 392 12.48 -20.53 0.21
N ASP A 393 11.80 -21.43 0.94
CA ASP A 393 11.10 -22.58 0.37
C ASP A 393 9.58 -22.34 0.26
N ASN A 394 9.12 -21.12 0.57
CA ASN A 394 7.72 -20.75 0.37
C ASN A 394 7.37 -20.82 -1.11
N TRP A 395 6.28 -21.52 -1.43
CA TRP A 395 5.77 -21.80 -2.75
C TRP A 395 6.69 -22.73 -3.56
N GLN A 396 7.99 -22.49 -3.65
CA GLN A 396 8.97 -23.34 -4.32
C GLN A 396 10.31 -23.32 -3.62
N ALA A 397 11.04 -24.44 -3.69
CA ALA A 397 12.32 -24.64 -3.03
C ALA A 397 13.39 -23.64 -3.48
N GLY A 398 14.01 -22.95 -2.51
CA GLY A 398 15.22 -22.18 -2.70
C GLY A 398 15.08 -20.93 -3.56
N MET A 399 13.92 -20.27 -3.54
CA MET A 399 13.69 -19.03 -4.30
C MET A 399 14.49 -17.86 -3.72
N GLY A 400 15.17 -17.10 -4.57
CA GLY A 400 15.73 -15.78 -4.24
C GLY A 400 14.81 -14.67 -4.76
N LEU A 401 14.84 -13.50 -4.12
CA LEU A 401 13.95 -12.39 -4.42
C LEU A 401 14.72 -11.25 -5.08
N VAL A 402 14.20 -10.70 -6.17
CA VAL A 402 14.83 -9.59 -6.91
C VAL A 402 14.83 -8.32 -6.07
N ASP A 403 15.94 -7.59 -6.06
CA ASP A 403 16.04 -6.28 -5.40
C ASP A 403 15.69 -5.16 -6.39
N PHE A 404 14.44 -4.73 -6.39
CA PHE A 404 13.95 -3.64 -7.27
C PHE A 404 14.39 -2.25 -6.83
N THR A 405 15.13 -2.10 -5.73
CA THR A 405 15.80 -0.84 -5.39
C THR A 405 17.12 -0.67 -6.14
N ASN A 406 17.63 -1.75 -6.75
CA ASN A 406 18.82 -1.76 -7.56
C ASN A 406 18.46 -1.54 -9.05
N PRO A 407 18.84 -0.40 -9.68
CA PRO A 407 18.51 -0.14 -11.09
C PRO A 407 19.08 -1.19 -12.06
N ASP A 408 20.24 -1.77 -11.75
CA ASP A 408 20.84 -2.81 -12.59
C ASP A 408 20.05 -4.12 -12.49
N ALA A 409 19.50 -4.44 -11.30
CA ALA A 409 18.62 -5.59 -11.12
C ALA A 409 17.29 -5.40 -11.85
N VAL A 410 16.72 -4.19 -11.81
CA VAL A 410 15.51 -3.83 -12.59
C VAL A 410 15.77 -4.05 -14.08
N LYS A 411 16.89 -3.53 -14.59
CA LYS A 411 17.26 -3.71 -16.00
C LYS A 411 17.44 -5.19 -16.36
N TRP A 412 18.19 -5.93 -15.56
CA TRP A 412 18.44 -7.37 -15.74
C TRP A 412 17.14 -8.17 -15.79
N TYR A 413 16.21 -7.91 -14.87
CA TYR A 413 14.92 -8.58 -14.81
C TYR A 413 14.02 -8.23 -16.02
N THR A 414 13.94 -6.94 -16.37
CA THR A 414 13.12 -6.47 -17.49
C THR A 414 13.69 -6.85 -18.84
N ASP A 415 15.02 -6.90 -19.02
CA ASP A 415 15.66 -7.42 -20.24
C ASP A 415 15.28 -8.89 -20.48
N LYS A 416 15.22 -9.68 -19.42
CA LYS A 416 14.78 -11.09 -19.53
C LYS A 416 13.31 -11.19 -19.92
N LEU A 417 12.43 -10.39 -19.30
CA LEU A 417 11.00 -10.34 -19.65
C LEU A 417 10.79 -9.86 -21.10
N ARG A 418 11.62 -8.97 -21.60
CA ARG A 418 11.58 -8.54 -23.00
C ARG A 418 11.69 -9.71 -23.97
N THR A 419 12.52 -10.70 -23.66
CA THR A 419 12.64 -11.91 -24.50
C THR A 419 11.35 -12.71 -24.57
N VAL A 420 10.55 -12.68 -23.52
CA VAL A 420 9.22 -13.34 -23.46
C VAL A 420 8.20 -12.56 -24.31
N LEU A 421 8.22 -11.21 -24.23
CA LEU A 421 7.39 -10.36 -25.10
C LEU A 421 7.76 -10.55 -26.58
N ASP A 422 9.05 -10.67 -26.91
CA ASP A 422 9.55 -10.93 -28.28
C ASP A 422 9.11 -12.30 -28.83
N CYS A 423 8.72 -13.24 -27.97
CA CYS A 423 8.14 -14.51 -28.39
C CYS A 423 6.68 -14.38 -28.83
N GLY A 424 5.99 -13.30 -28.47
CA GLY A 424 4.58 -13.06 -28.79
C GLY A 424 3.65 -12.98 -27.57
N VAL A 425 4.18 -12.81 -26.37
CA VAL A 425 3.37 -12.49 -25.17
C VAL A 425 2.95 -11.01 -25.24
N ASP A 426 1.72 -10.71 -24.85
CA ASP A 426 1.15 -9.36 -24.91
C ASP A 426 1.14 -8.65 -23.56
N CYS A 427 0.94 -9.39 -22.48
CA CYS A 427 0.89 -8.84 -21.12
C CYS A 427 1.35 -9.87 -20.09
N PHE A 428 1.56 -9.41 -18.85
CA PHE A 428 1.95 -10.30 -17.75
C PHE A 428 0.93 -10.28 -16.61
N LYS A 429 0.73 -11.46 -15.99
CA LYS A 429 0.14 -11.59 -14.66
C LYS A 429 1.29 -11.57 -13.65
N THR A 430 1.41 -10.46 -12.91
CA THR A 430 2.38 -10.33 -11.83
C THR A 430 1.79 -10.89 -10.55
N ASP A 431 2.19 -12.11 -10.24
CA ASP A 431 1.76 -12.81 -9.04
C ASP A 431 2.69 -12.55 -7.86
N PHE A 432 2.22 -12.81 -6.65
CA PHE A 432 2.92 -12.51 -5.39
C PHE A 432 3.29 -11.02 -5.22
N GLY A 433 4.37 -10.74 -4.46
CA GLY A 433 4.79 -9.39 -4.12
C GLY A 433 4.29 -8.90 -2.74
N GLU A 434 3.56 -9.72 -1.99
CA GLU A 434 3.07 -9.44 -0.65
C GLU A 434 3.86 -10.15 0.46
N ARG A 435 4.50 -11.29 0.18
CA ARG A 435 5.32 -12.04 1.15
C ARG A 435 6.78 -11.60 1.09
N ILE A 436 7.05 -10.36 1.48
CA ILE A 436 8.37 -9.76 1.38
C ILE A 436 9.09 -9.85 2.73
N PRO A 437 10.33 -10.39 2.78
CA PRO A 437 11.08 -10.54 4.02
C PRO A 437 11.51 -9.18 4.60
N VAL A 438 11.63 -9.15 5.93
CA VAL A 438 12.12 -7.98 6.67
C VAL A 438 13.52 -8.20 7.28
N ASP A 439 14.08 -9.40 7.13
CA ASP A 439 15.43 -9.77 7.58
C ASP A 439 16.46 -9.69 6.45
N VAL A 440 16.35 -8.69 5.62
CA VAL A 440 17.13 -8.45 4.40
C VAL A 440 17.78 -7.08 4.38
N VAL A 441 18.68 -6.89 3.42
CA VAL A 441 19.31 -5.61 3.10
C VAL A 441 18.98 -5.26 1.65
N TYR A 442 18.46 -4.05 1.44
CA TYR A 442 18.21 -3.47 0.14
C TYR A 442 19.43 -2.70 -0.37
N HIS A 443 19.61 -2.64 -1.69
CA HIS A 443 20.72 -1.96 -2.35
C HIS A 443 20.82 -0.47 -1.98
N ASP A 444 19.68 0.22 -1.89
CA ASP A 444 19.59 1.65 -1.54
C ASP A 444 19.66 1.92 -0.04
N GLY A 445 19.68 0.86 0.78
CA GLY A 445 19.70 0.92 2.24
C GLY A 445 18.36 1.28 2.87
N SER A 446 17.25 1.16 2.14
CA SER A 446 15.90 1.35 2.67
C SER A 446 15.59 0.40 3.84
N ASP A 447 14.77 0.87 4.77
CA ASP A 447 14.29 0.08 5.91
C ASP A 447 13.45 -1.11 5.40
N PRO A 448 13.84 -2.37 5.71
CA PRO A 448 13.15 -3.54 5.17
C PRO A 448 11.75 -3.74 5.74
N GLN A 449 11.45 -3.24 6.94
CA GLN A 449 10.11 -3.26 7.51
C GLN A 449 9.15 -2.39 6.68
N ALA A 450 9.56 -1.18 6.36
CA ALA A 450 8.77 -0.26 5.54
C ALA A 450 8.73 -0.67 4.05
N MET A 451 9.76 -1.36 3.57
CA MET A 451 9.79 -1.91 2.21
C MET A 451 8.83 -3.08 1.99
N HIS A 452 8.39 -3.76 3.03
CA HIS A 452 7.49 -4.91 2.91
C HIS A 452 6.25 -4.60 2.05
N ASN A 453 5.54 -3.52 2.34
CA ASN A 453 4.38 -3.10 1.55
C ASN A 453 4.76 -2.38 0.25
N TYR A 454 5.89 -1.67 0.22
CA TYR A 454 6.27 -0.85 -0.93
C TYR A 454 6.91 -1.66 -2.06
N TYR A 455 7.47 -2.81 -1.76
CA TYR A 455 8.08 -3.70 -2.75
C TYR A 455 7.16 -4.00 -3.93
N THR A 456 5.88 -4.26 -3.66
CA THR A 456 4.90 -4.54 -4.72
C THR A 456 4.76 -3.38 -5.72
N TYR A 457 4.86 -2.14 -5.24
CA TYR A 457 4.85 -0.97 -6.11
C TYR A 457 6.04 -0.98 -7.07
N LEU A 458 7.26 -1.18 -6.57
CA LEU A 458 8.49 -1.20 -7.38
C LEU A 458 8.47 -2.35 -8.39
N TYR A 459 8.06 -3.53 -7.97
CA TYR A 459 7.91 -4.70 -8.84
C TYR A 459 6.95 -4.44 -9.99
N ASN A 460 5.72 -4.02 -9.68
CA ASN A 460 4.70 -3.77 -10.70
C ASN A 460 5.06 -2.56 -11.59
N GLN A 461 5.70 -1.52 -11.05
CA GLN A 461 6.19 -0.39 -11.81
C GLN A 461 7.24 -0.82 -12.85
N ALA A 462 8.20 -1.67 -12.46
CA ALA A 462 9.23 -2.16 -13.37
C ALA A 462 8.61 -2.93 -14.56
N VAL A 463 7.67 -3.84 -14.28
CA VAL A 463 7.00 -4.63 -15.33
C VAL A 463 6.08 -3.77 -16.21
N PHE A 464 5.29 -2.87 -15.60
CA PHE A 464 4.38 -1.99 -16.35
C PHE A 464 5.13 -1.00 -17.24
N SER A 465 6.27 -0.48 -16.76
CA SER A 465 7.14 0.41 -17.56
C SER A 465 7.69 -0.31 -18.79
N LEU A 466 8.11 -1.56 -18.64
CA LEU A 466 8.52 -2.39 -19.78
C LEU A 466 7.37 -2.62 -20.77
N LEU A 467 6.16 -2.91 -20.28
CA LEU A 467 4.99 -3.11 -21.13
C LEU A 467 4.65 -1.84 -21.92
N LYS A 468 4.71 -0.67 -21.29
CA LYS A 468 4.52 0.63 -21.96
C LYS A 468 5.58 0.90 -23.04
N GLU A 469 6.82 0.57 -22.75
CA GLU A 469 7.92 0.73 -23.71
C GLU A 469 7.72 -0.17 -24.95
N VAL A 470 7.34 -1.42 -24.76
CA VAL A 470 7.25 -2.43 -25.84
C VAL A 470 5.91 -2.37 -26.60
N LYS A 471 4.81 -2.17 -25.89
CA LYS A 471 3.44 -2.22 -26.46
C LYS A 471 2.85 -0.83 -26.71
N GLY A 472 3.39 0.21 -26.07
CA GLY A 472 2.85 1.56 -26.08
C GLY A 472 1.89 1.85 -24.93
N GLU A 473 1.70 3.15 -24.64
CA GLU A 473 0.90 3.65 -23.50
C GLU A 473 -0.54 3.10 -23.46
N ASN A 474 -1.17 2.94 -24.61
CA ASN A 474 -2.59 2.58 -24.72
C ASN A 474 -2.84 1.07 -24.77
N GLU A 475 -1.78 0.26 -24.94
CA GLU A 475 -1.87 -1.19 -25.06
C GLU A 475 -1.22 -1.94 -23.89
N ALA A 476 -0.56 -1.21 -22.98
CA ALA A 476 0.06 -1.80 -21.81
C ALA A 476 -0.99 -2.28 -20.80
N VAL A 477 -0.95 -3.56 -20.48
CA VAL A 477 -1.79 -4.19 -19.46
C VAL A 477 -0.93 -5.04 -18.54
N LEU A 478 -1.06 -4.80 -17.25
CA LEU A 478 -0.52 -5.61 -16.18
C LEU A 478 -1.68 -6.26 -15.44
N PHE A 479 -1.56 -7.52 -15.03
CA PHE A 479 -2.57 -8.17 -14.21
C PHE A 479 -1.95 -8.52 -12.85
N ALA A 480 -2.10 -7.62 -11.86
CA ALA A 480 -1.34 -7.64 -10.62
C ALA A 480 -2.14 -8.22 -9.45
N ARG A 481 -1.49 -9.06 -8.60
CA ARG A 481 -2.06 -9.57 -7.35
C ARG A 481 -1.91 -8.57 -6.22
N SER A 482 -0.70 -8.17 -5.90
CA SER A 482 -0.43 -7.28 -4.79
C SER A 482 -0.43 -5.80 -5.19
N ALA A 483 -0.72 -4.93 -4.22
CA ALA A 483 -0.76 -3.49 -4.43
C ALA A 483 -0.55 -2.72 -3.12
N THR A 484 -0.21 -1.45 -3.25
CA THR A 484 -0.25 -0.43 -2.20
C THR A 484 -0.66 0.91 -2.80
N ALA A 485 -0.62 2.01 -2.02
CA ALA A 485 -0.95 3.34 -2.54
C ALA A 485 -0.05 3.71 -3.75
N GLY A 486 -0.66 4.19 -4.82
CA GLY A 486 0.03 4.48 -6.10
C GLY A 486 -0.02 3.34 -7.12
N SER A 487 -0.25 2.09 -6.70
CA SER A 487 -0.32 0.95 -7.62
C SER A 487 -1.54 0.97 -8.55
N GLN A 488 -2.53 1.81 -8.30
CA GLN A 488 -3.65 2.04 -9.22
C GLN A 488 -3.21 2.51 -10.61
N LYS A 489 -1.99 3.02 -10.73
CA LYS A 489 -1.37 3.39 -12.02
C LYS A 489 -1.14 2.19 -12.95
N PHE A 490 -1.11 0.99 -12.42
CA PHE A 490 -0.74 -0.26 -13.11
C PHE A 490 -1.93 -1.22 -13.21
N PRO A 491 -2.93 -0.95 -14.08
CA PRO A 491 -4.09 -1.81 -14.22
C PRO A 491 -3.71 -3.10 -14.98
N VAL A 492 -4.37 -4.21 -14.71
CA VAL A 492 -5.56 -4.42 -13.89
C VAL A 492 -5.21 -5.26 -12.66
N HIS A 493 -6.18 -5.52 -11.77
CA HIS A 493 -5.98 -6.32 -10.57
C HIS A 493 -7.05 -7.41 -10.44
N TRP A 494 -6.75 -8.50 -9.69
CA TRP A 494 -7.77 -9.50 -9.34
C TRP A 494 -7.82 -9.75 -7.83
N GLY A 495 -8.89 -10.42 -7.38
CA GLY A 495 -9.19 -10.63 -5.97
C GLY A 495 -8.30 -11.64 -5.22
N GLY A 496 -7.29 -12.23 -5.87
CA GLY A 496 -6.47 -13.29 -5.27
C GLY A 496 -7.17 -14.64 -5.29
N ASP A 497 -6.65 -15.60 -4.51
CA ASP A 497 -7.04 -17.00 -4.51
C ASP A 497 -8.33 -17.21 -3.70
N CYS A 498 -9.47 -17.30 -4.38
CA CYS A 498 -10.79 -17.47 -3.78
C CYS A 498 -11.26 -18.92 -3.90
N SER A 499 -11.99 -19.40 -2.88
CA SER A 499 -12.58 -20.74 -2.92
C SER A 499 -13.82 -20.78 -3.79
N ALA A 500 -14.09 -21.95 -4.41
CA ALA A 500 -15.23 -22.19 -5.28
C ALA A 500 -16.55 -22.40 -4.50
N ASN A 501 -16.95 -21.42 -3.68
CA ASN A 501 -18.17 -21.44 -2.91
C ASN A 501 -18.82 -20.05 -2.77
N TYR A 502 -20.10 -19.99 -2.42
CA TYR A 502 -20.85 -18.74 -2.31
C TYR A 502 -20.35 -17.79 -1.21
N PRO A 503 -19.93 -18.25 0.00
CA PRO A 503 -19.33 -17.36 0.99
C PRO A 503 -18.11 -16.63 0.44
N SER A 504 -17.16 -17.34 -0.18
CA SER A 504 -15.96 -16.76 -0.77
C SER A 504 -16.27 -15.79 -1.91
N MET A 505 -17.28 -16.10 -2.75
CA MET A 505 -17.75 -15.17 -3.78
C MET A 505 -18.25 -13.84 -3.17
N ALA A 506 -19.00 -13.89 -2.07
CA ALA A 506 -19.48 -12.69 -1.39
C ALA A 506 -18.34 -11.89 -0.74
N GLU A 507 -17.37 -12.58 -0.16
CA GLU A 507 -16.17 -11.99 0.45
C GLU A 507 -15.31 -11.32 -0.61
N THR A 508 -15.05 -11.98 -1.72
CA THR A 508 -14.30 -11.44 -2.87
C THR A 508 -14.97 -10.18 -3.41
N LEU A 509 -16.31 -10.18 -3.57
CA LEU A 509 -17.05 -9.00 -4.00
C LEU A 509 -16.89 -7.82 -3.02
N ARG A 510 -16.96 -8.09 -1.71
CA ARG A 510 -16.68 -7.04 -0.69
C ARG A 510 -15.27 -6.49 -0.83
N GLY A 511 -14.29 -7.38 -1.05
CA GLY A 511 -12.90 -7.00 -1.30
C GLY A 511 -12.75 -6.06 -2.47
N GLY A 512 -13.33 -6.40 -3.63
CA GLY A 512 -13.30 -5.56 -4.83
C GLY A 512 -13.99 -4.20 -4.64
N LEU A 513 -15.13 -4.15 -3.94
CA LEU A 513 -15.80 -2.90 -3.60
C LEU A 513 -14.97 -2.02 -2.65
N SER A 514 -14.34 -2.63 -1.64
CA SER A 514 -13.44 -1.94 -0.71
C SER A 514 -12.21 -1.37 -1.44
N PHE A 515 -11.67 -2.15 -2.38
CA PHE A 515 -10.54 -1.75 -3.21
C PHE A 515 -10.87 -0.60 -4.15
N ALA A 516 -12.07 -0.61 -4.76
CA ALA A 516 -12.56 0.51 -5.55
C ALA A 516 -12.64 1.80 -4.72
N MET A 517 -13.06 1.72 -3.44
CA MET A 517 -13.07 2.86 -2.50
C MET A 517 -11.66 3.29 -2.07
N SER A 518 -10.63 2.59 -2.49
CA SER A 518 -9.21 2.92 -2.24
C SER A 518 -8.47 3.42 -3.49
N GLY A 519 -9.18 3.76 -4.59
CA GLY A 519 -8.62 4.41 -5.78
C GLY A 519 -8.38 3.48 -6.97
N PHE A 520 -8.74 2.23 -6.89
CA PHE A 520 -8.48 1.23 -7.93
C PHE A 520 -9.70 1.06 -8.83
N SER A 521 -9.56 1.37 -10.11
CA SER A 521 -10.67 1.45 -11.06
C SER A 521 -10.98 0.15 -11.79
N PHE A 522 -10.03 -0.78 -11.87
CA PHE A 522 -10.13 -1.99 -12.70
C PHE A 522 -9.78 -3.21 -11.88
N TRP A 523 -10.78 -4.02 -11.61
CA TRP A 523 -10.69 -5.20 -10.77
C TRP A 523 -11.57 -6.33 -11.32
N SER A 524 -11.12 -7.55 -11.13
CA SER A 524 -11.82 -8.77 -11.52
C SER A 524 -11.61 -9.87 -10.46
N HIS A 525 -12.15 -11.04 -10.70
CA HIS A 525 -11.97 -12.22 -9.86
C HIS A 525 -12.07 -13.51 -10.70
N ASP A 526 -11.65 -14.63 -10.12
CA ASP A 526 -11.74 -15.93 -10.78
C ASP A 526 -13.20 -16.42 -10.82
N ILE A 527 -13.71 -16.62 -12.05
CA ILE A 527 -15.06 -17.12 -12.29
C ILE A 527 -15.14 -18.56 -11.81
N SER A 528 -16.09 -18.87 -10.97
CA SER A 528 -16.32 -20.15 -10.28
C SER A 528 -15.33 -20.44 -9.13
N GLY A 529 -14.50 -19.47 -8.75
CA GLY A 529 -13.44 -19.64 -7.76
C GLY A 529 -12.16 -20.22 -8.33
N PHE A 530 -11.05 -20.01 -7.61
CA PHE A 530 -9.72 -20.50 -7.99
C PHE A 530 -9.40 -21.84 -7.29
N GLU A 531 -9.60 -21.88 -5.96
CA GLU A 531 -9.42 -23.08 -5.15
C GLU A 531 -10.64 -23.99 -5.27
N SER A 532 -10.45 -25.19 -5.81
CA SER A 532 -11.52 -26.17 -5.85
C SER A 532 -11.79 -26.69 -4.42
N THR A 533 -12.95 -26.36 -3.89
CA THR A 533 -13.49 -27.10 -2.74
C THR A 533 -14.16 -28.38 -3.26
N ALA A 534 -13.63 -29.51 -2.86
CA ALA A 534 -14.19 -30.81 -3.22
C ALA A 534 -15.64 -30.96 -2.72
#